data_2327789fa9a394f96ea32f34ac991ef7
#
_entry.id   2327789fa9a394f96ea32f34ac991ef7
#
_cell.length_a   1.000
_cell.length_b   1.000
_cell.length_c   1.000
_cell.angle_alpha   90.00
_cell.angle_beta   90.00
_cell.angle_gamma   90.00
#
_symmetry.space_group_name_H-M   'P 1'
#
loop_
_entity.id
_entity.type
_entity.pdbx_description
1 polymer ?
#
loop_
_entity_poly.entity_id
_entity_poly.type
_entity_poly.pdbx_seq_one_letter_code
_entity_poly.pdbx_strand_id
1 'polypeptide(L)'
;MTPDKILFIDTETGGIDPASNSLLSLALVIWKESEIKDSLEILINDGILNVTEKALAINGIDLADHRKKAINPQLAIRRLNNFLDTHFPKDEKIILAGHNIAFDINFLNVFLTRNGYDFQQRFSHRCVDTSTILYYLYLTGRLKRKLTASQDAFDYFGVPVQGRHTALGDALATARLFSKLISILHRSSKGRSSSPKDISDLFAPQKG
;
A
#
# COMPACT_ATOMS: atom_id res chain seq x y z
N MET A 1 15.08 -17.98 -7.03
CA MET A 1 14.44 -17.09 -6.03
C MET A 1 12.96 -17.19 -6.24
N THR A 2 12.19 -17.54 -5.21
CA THR A 2 10.73 -17.37 -5.27
C THR A 2 10.47 -15.88 -5.40
N PRO A 3 9.68 -15.42 -6.38
CA PRO A 3 9.38 -14.01 -6.53
C PRO A 3 8.70 -13.49 -5.26
N ASP A 4 9.17 -12.35 -4.78
CA ASP A 4 8.65 -11.75 -3.56
C ASP A 4 7.16 -11.47 -3.72
N LYS A 5 6.40 -11.83 -2.68
CA LYS A 5 5.01 -11.49 -2.53
C LYS A 5 4.93 -10.21 -1.68
N ILE A 6 4.19 -9.23 -2.14
CA ILE A 6 4.03 -7.93 -1.49
C ILE A 6 2.56 -7.74 -1.14
N LEU A 7 2.29 -7.21 0.05
CA LEU A 7 0.95 -6.83 0.47
C LEU A 7 0.77 -5.31 0.30
N PHE A 8 0.00 -4.90 -0.70
CA PHE A 8 -0.44 -3.52 -0.81
C PHE A 8 -1.57 -3.26 0.15
N ILE A 9 -1.49 -2.14 0.86
CA ILE A 9 -2.55 -1.66 1.75
C ILE A 9 -2.90 -0.22 1.42
N ASP A 10 -4.14 0.14 1.74
CA ASP A 10 -4.65 1.49 1.76
C ASP A 10 -5.72 1.59 2.85
N THR A 11 -5.92 2.77 3.42
CA THR A 11 -6.83 2.98 4.54
C THR A 11 -7.72 4.19 4.32
N GLU A 12 -9.01 4.06 4.66
CA GLU A 12 -9.87 5.21 4.89
C GLU A 12 -9.95 5.48 6.38
N THR A 13 -9.83 6.75 6.74
CA THR A 13 -9.68 7.16 8.14
C THR A 13 -10.60 8.31 8.49
N GLY A 14 -10.89 8.47 9.78
CA GLY A 14 -11.68 9.58 10.31
C GLY A 14 -10.94 10.92 10.34
N GLY A 15 -9.64 10.92 10.04
CA GLY A 15 -8.80 12.12 10.06
C GLY A 15 -7.34 11.76 9.81
N ILE A 16 -6.42 12.63 10.20
CA ILE A 16 -4.99 12.48 9.90
C ILE A 16 -4.15 11.98 11.08
N ASP A 17 -4.70 11.96 12.27
CA ASP A 17 -4.00 11.55 13.49
C ASP A 17 -4.46 10.16 13.93
N PRO A 18 -3.62 9.11 13.81
CA PRO A 18 -3.99 7.75 14.20
C PRO A 18 -4.19 7.60 15.72
N ALA A 19 -3.66 8.55 16.52
CA ALA A 19 -3.87 8.54 17.97
C ALA A 19 -5.25 9.01 18.39
N SER A 20 -5.97 9.74 17.55
CA SER A 20 -7.30 10.29 17.89
C SER A 20 -8.39 9.84 16.91
N ASN A 21 -8.07 9.64 15.64
CA ASN A 21 -9.08 9.33 14.64
C ASN A 21 -9.26 7.82 14.42
N SER A 22 -10.47 7.44 14.02
CA SER A 22 -10.82 6.04 13.74
C SER A 22 -10.24 5.55 12.41
N LEU A 23 -9.82 4.30 12.36
CA LEU A 23 -9.60 3.55 11.13
C LEU A 23 -10.96 3.03 10.66
N LEU A 24 -11.44 3.54 9.51
CA LEU A 24 -12.77 3.23 8.98
C LEU A 24 -12.75 2.05 8.00
N SER A 25 -11.75 1.96 7.16
CA SER A 25 -11.58 0.86 6.19
C SER A 25 -10.11 0.50 6.03
N LEU A 26 -9.85 -0.78 5.84
CA LEU A 26 -8.54 -1.33 5.53
C LEU A 26 -8.67 -2.22 4.29
N ALA A 27 -7.94 -1.88 3.24
CA ALA A 27 -7.79 -2.72 2.06
C ALA A 27 -6.47 -3.46 2.06
N LEU A 28 -6.51 -4.69 1.55
CA LEU A 28 -5.41 -5.62 1.44
C LEU A 28 -5.38 -6.15 0.00
N VAL A 29 -4.26 -6.04 -0.69
CA VAL A 29 -4.10 -6.54 -2.07
C VAL A 29 -2.82 -7.34 -2.18
N ILE A 30 -2.94 -8.63 -2.49
CA ILE A 30 -1.80 -9.51 -2.74
C ILE A 30 -1.26 -9.27 -4.15
N TRP A 31 -0.03 -8.80 -4.21
CA TRP A 31 0.70 -8.64 -5.46
C TRP A 31 1.86 -9.64 -5.56
N LYS A 32 1.98 -10.30 -6.70
CA LYS A 32 3.08 -11.20 -7.02
C LYS A 32 3.29 -11.24 -8.54
N GLU A 33 4.54 -11.13 -8.99
CA GLU A 33 4.91 -11.27 -10.41
C GLU A 33 4.17 -10.30 -11.34
N SER A 34 4.02 -9.05 -10.91
CA SER A 34 3.30 -7.98 -11.61
C SER A 34 1.78 -8.21 -11.75
N GLU A 35 1.21 -9.14 -11.01
CA GLU A 35 -0.22 -9.47 -11.00
C GLU A 35 -0.82 -9.33 -9.61
N ILE A 36 -2.09 -8.96 -9.58
CA ILE A 36 -2.91 -9.02 -8.38
C ILE A 36 -3.45 -10.44 -8.26
N LYS A 37 -3.20 -11.08 -7.12
CA LYS A 37 -3.59 -12.49 -6.87
C LYS A 37 -4.85 -12.61 -6.04
N ASP A 38 -5.05 -11.70 -5.09
CA ASP A 38 -6.24 -11.65 -4.23
C ASP A 38 -6.40 -10.27 -3.61
N SER A 39 -7.58 -9.97 -3.09
CA SER A 39 -7.83 -8.72 -2.39
C SER A 39 -8.97 -8.85 -1.38
N LEU A 40 -8.91 -8.04 -0.32
CA LEU A 40 -9.91 -7.97 0.73
C LEU A 40 -10.08 -6.53 1.18
N GLU A 41 -11.31 -6.09 1.41
CA GLU A 41 -11.63 -4.86 2.14
C GLU A 41 -12.34 -5.20 3.45
N ILE A 42 -11.96 -4.51 4.51
CA ILE A 42 -12.54 -4.65 5.85
C ILE A 42 -13.04 -3.29 6.29
N LEU A 43 -14.35 -3.14 6.37
CA LEU A 43 -14.98 -1.96 6.97
C LEU A 43 -15.01 -2.11 8.48
N ILE A 44 -14.53 -1.11 9.22
CA ILE A 44 -14.26 -1.19 10.65
C ILE A 44 -15.11 -0.18 11.41
N ASN A 45 -15.80 -0.65 12.44
CA ASN A 45 -16.52 0.18 13.39
C ASN A 45 -15.95 -0.04 14.78
N ASP A 46 -15.16 0.91 15.28
CA ASP A 46 -14.56 0.88 16.61
C ASP A 46 -15.52 1.27 17.73
N GLY A 47 -16.79 1.52 17.39
CA GLY A 47 -17.85 1.96 18.32
C GLY A 47 -17.92 3.47 18.54
N ILE A 48 -16.81 4.17 18.34
CA ILE A 48 -16.71 5.63 18.56
C ILE A 48 -16.91 6.36 17.23
N LEU A 49 -16.23 5.92 16.16
CA LEU A 49 -16.14 6.54 14.84
C LEU A 49 -15.74 8.01 14.96
N ASN A 50 -14.54 8.23 15.54
CA ASN A 50 -13.99 9.58 15.67
C ASN A 50 -13.53 10.08 14.30
N VAL A 51 -14.32 10.98 13.73
CA VAL A 51 -14.17 11.50 12.37
C VAL A 51 -14.20 13.02 12.33
N THR A 52 -13.49 13.60 11.37
CA THR A 52 -13.54 15.02 11.05
C THR A 52 -14.40 15.25 9.81
N GLU A 53 -15.07 16.39 9.72
CA GLU A 53 -15.83 16.79 8.52
C GLU A 53 -14.94 16.81 7.28
N LYS A 54 -13.69 17.25 7.43
CA LYS A 54 -12.72 17.26 6.32
C LYS A 54 -12.41 15.86 5.80
N ALA A 55 -12.25 14.87 6.67
CA ALA A 55 -11.98 13.49 6.25
C ALA A 55 -13.19 12.92 5.51
N LEU A 56 -14.41 13.12 6.04
CA LEU A 56 -15.63 12.65 5.38
C LEU A 56 -15.86 13.34 4.03
N ALA A 57 -15.49 14.61 3.88
CA ALA A 57 -15.58 15.32 2.61
C ALA A 57 -14.60 14.76 1.56
N ILE A 58 -13.48 14.17 1.99
CA ILE A 58 -12.48 13.56 1.10
C ILE A 58 -12.88 12.14 0.70
N ASN A 59 -13.21 11.29 1.68
CA ASN A 59 -13.49 9.87 1.42
C ASN A 59 -14.95 9.56 1.08
N GLY A 60 -15.86 10.53 1.28
CA GLY A 60 -17.27 10.38 0.93
C GLY A 60 -18.03 9.34 1.74
N ILE A 61 -17.50 8.90 2.88
CA ILE A 61 -18.14 7.87 3.71
C ILE A 61 -19.39 8.40 4.38
N ASP A 62 -20.54 7.77 4.09
CA ASP A 62 -21.75 7.94 4.88
C ASP A 62 -21.65 7.10 6.16
N LEU A 63 -21.56 7.76 7.29
CA LEU A 63 -21.40 7.09 8.59
C LEU A 63 -22.60 6.22 8.97
N ALA A 64 -23.81 6.57 8.55
CA ALA A 64 -24.99 5.79 8.87
C ALA A 64 -25.01 4.47 8.09
N ASP A 65 -24.59 4.50 6.84
CA ASP A 65 -24.43 3.30 6.00
C ASP A 65 -23.19 2.50 6.42
N HIS A 66 -22.10 3.16 6.73
CA HIS A 66 -20.87 2.53 7.25
C HIS A 66 -21.15 1.73 8.53
N ARG A 67 -21.87 2.29 9.51
CA ARG A 67 -22.25 1.60 10.77
C ARG A 67 -23.02 0.30 10.54
N LYS A 68 -23.81 0.21 9.47
CA LYS A 68 -24.58 -1.00 9.14
C LYS A 68 -23.72 -2.12 8.56
N LYS A 69 -22.67 -1.77 7.82
CA LYS A 69 -21.82 -2.70 7.06
C LYS A 69 -20.53 -3.07 7.79
N ALA A 70 -20.02 -2.14 8.58
CA ALA A 70 -18.74 -2.29 9.26
C ALA A 70 -18.81 -3.25 10.44
N ILE A 71 -17.72 -3.93 10.70
CA ILE A 71 -17.58 -4.92 11.76
C ILE A 71 -16.74 -4.38 12.93
N ASN A 72 -16.91 -4.97 14.09
CA ASN A 72 -16.12 -4.58 15.27
C ASN A 72 -14.63 -4.94 15.11
N PRO A 73 -13.72 -4.28 15.88
CA PRO A 73 -12.27 -4.47 15.74
C PRO A 73 -11.81 -5.91 15.89
N GLN A 74 -12.38 -6.69 16.80
CA GLN A 74 -11.97 -8.07 17.03
C GLN A 74 -12.28 -8.97 15.83
N LEU A 75 -13.42 -8.76 15.19
CA LEU A 75 -13.78 -9.47 13.97
C LEU A 75 -12.94 -8.99 12.78
N ALA A 76 -12.63 -7.69 12.72
CA ALA A 76 -11.76 -7.12 11.68
C ALA A 76 -10.35 -7.73 11.75
N ILE A 77 -9.76 -7.83 12.93
CA ILE A 77 -8.45 -8.46 13.14
C ILE A 77 -8.47 -9.95 12.81
N ARG A 78 -9.53 -10.65 13.17
CA ARG A 78 -9.68 -12.07 12.76
C ARG A 78 -9.71 -12.21 11.23
N ARG A 79 -10.45 -11.36 10.52
CA ARG A 79 -10.48 -11.37 9.04
C ARG A 79 -9.11 -11.04 8.45
N LEU A 80 -8.43 -10.02 9.00
CA LEU A 80 -7.06 -9.68 8.62
C LEU A 80 -6.14 -10.89 8.77
N ASN A 81 -6.09 -11.49 9.97
CA ASN A 81 -5.20 -12.63 10.23
C ASN A 81 -5.51 -13.84 9.34
N ASN A 82 -6.79 -14.17 9.12
CA ASN A 82 -7.17 -15.26 8.23
C ASN A 82 -6.69 -15.01 6.78
N PHE A 83 -6.83 -13.77 6.29
CA PHE A 83 -6.35 -13.40 4.97
C PHE A 83 -4.82 -13.50 4.89
N LEU A 84 -4.10 -13.00 5.91
CA LEU A 84 -2.64 -13.10 5.95
C LEU A 84 -2.17 -14.57 6.01
N ASP A 85 -2.81 -15.41 6.85
CA ASP A 85 -2.45 -16.82 7.01
C ASP A 85 -2.74 -17.67 5.75
N THR A 86 -3.68 -17.24 4.91
CA THR A 86 -3.94 -17.87 3.61
C THR A 86 -2.82 -17.60 2.61
N HIS A 87 -2.17 -16.43 2.70
CA HIS A 87 -1.23 -15.98 1.69
C HIS A 87 0.23 -16.01 2.10
N PHE A 88 0.53 -15.95 3.40
CA PHE A 88 1.89 -15.85 3.94
C PHE A 88 2.14 -16.87 5.03
N PRO A 89 3.32 -17.51 5.08
CA PRO A 89 3.74 -18.30 6.23
C PRO A 89 3.64 -17.50 7.54
N LYS A 90 3.32 -18.17 8.65
CA LYS A 90 3.11 -17.50 9.96
C LYS A 90 4.36 -16.83 10.53
N ASP A 91 5.51 -17.34 10.19
CA ASP A 91 6.84 -16.85 10.59
C ASP A 91 7.43 -15.82 9.62
N GLU A 92 6.77 -15.58 8.47
CA GLU A 92 7.19 -14.56 7.51
C GLU A 92 6.84 -13.16 7.98
N LYS A 93 7.81 -12.24 7.87
CA LYS A 93 7.59 -10.79 8.05
C LYS A 93 7.13 -10.16 6.74
N ILE A 94 5.86 -9.84 6.67
CA ILE A 94 5.19 -9.34 5.48
C ILE A 94 5.66 -7.93 5.15
N ILE A 95 6.12 -7.70 3.93
CA ILE A 95 6.46 -6.37 3.43
C ILE A 95 5.19 -5.68 2.97
N LEU A 96 4.90 -4.52 3.55
CA LEU A 96 3.78 -3.66 3.16
C LEU A 96 4.19 -2.72 2.03
N ALA A 97 3.25 -2.44 1.15
CA ALA A 97 3.41 -1.46 0.08
C ALA A 97 2.17 -0.57 -0.04
N GLY A 98 2.37 0.65 -0.53
CA GLY A 98 1.30 1.62 -0.74
C GLY A 98 1.79 2.89 -1.42
N HIS A 99 0.96 3.93 -1.39
CA HIS A 99 1.31 5.26 -1.85
C HIS A 99 1.32 6.22 -0.64
N ASN A 100 2.48 6.72 -0.25
CA ASN A 100 2.67 7.42 1.02
C ASN A 100 2.33 6.50 2.23
N ILE A 101 2.80 5.28 2.13
CA ILE A 101 2.43 4.12 2.96
C ILE A 101 2.64 4.34 4.48
N ALA A 102 3.50 5.27 4.87
CA ALA A 102 3.73 5.56 6.29
C ALA A 102 2.45 5.98 7.02
N PHE A 103 1.53 6.65 6.32
CA PHE A 103 0.23 7.02 6.85
C PHE A 103 -0.59 5.79 7.22
N ASP A 104 -0.73 4.85 6.29
CA ASP A 104 -1.52 3.63 6.45
C ASP A 104 -0.92 2.70 7.52
N ILE A 105 0.41 2.55 7.52
CA ILE A 105 1.13 1.78 8.53
C ILE A 105 0.88 2.33 9.92
N ASN A 106 0.90 3.65 10.11
CA ASN A 106 0.67 4.27 11.41
C ASN A 106 -0.76 4.00 11.90
N PHE A 107 -1.78 4.14 11.06
CA PHE A 107 -3.15 3.81 11.41
C PHE A 107 -3.33 2.33 11.73
N LEU A 108 -2.80 1.44 10.91
CA LEU A 108 -2.86 0.00 11.14
C LEU A 108 -2.15 -0.40 12.44
N ASN A 109 -0.96 0.16 12.70
CA ASN A 109 -0.20 -0.12 13.91
C ASN A 109 -0.96 0.32 15.18
N VAL A 110 -1.48 1.55 15.20
CA VAL A 110 -2.27 2.06 16.33
C VAL A 110 -3.53 1.23 16.53
N PHE A 111 -4.23 0.87 15.45
CA PHE A 111 -5.41 0.01 15.50
C PHE A 111 -5.11 -1.35 16.12
N LEU A 112 -4.05 -2.01 15.67
CA LEU A 112 -3.63 -3.31 16.20
C LEU A 112 -3.23 -3.21 17.68
N THR A 113 -2.38 -2.25 18.04
CA THR A 113 -1.89 -2.04 19.41
C THR A 113 -3.04 -1.78 20.40
N ARG A 114 -4.00 -0.93 20.04
CA ARG A 114 -5.19 -0.68 20.86
C ARG A 114 -6.04 -1.91 21.13
N ASN A 115 -5.97 -2.88 20.24
CA ASN A 115 -6.71 -4.13 20.35
C ASN A 115 -5.86 -5.29 20.89
N GLY A 116 -4.67 -5.01 21.43
CA GLY A 116 -3.80 -6.01 22.07
C GLY A 116 -2.96 -6.85 21.13
N TYR A 117 -2.77 -6.39 19.87
CA TYR A 117 -1.95 -7.08 18.88
C TYR A 117 -0.67 -6.29 18.59
N ASP A 118 0.45 -6.99 18.48
CA ASP A 118 1.72 -6.41 18.09
C ASP A 118 1.87 -6.44 16.56
N PHE A 119 1.97 -5.25 15.97
CA PHE A 119 2.21 -5.08 14.54
C PHE A 119 3.45 -5.84 14.07
N GLN A 120 4.53 -5.83 14.86
CA GLN A 120 5.79 -6.45 14.50
C GLN A 120 5.75 -7.98 14.48
N GLN A 121 4.71 -8.61 15.00
CA GLN A 121 4.57 -10.07 14.91
C GLN A 121 4.38 -10.52 13.45
N ARG A 122 3.68 -9.75 12.62
CA ARG A 122 3.35 -10.13 11.23
C ARG A 122 4.02 -9.24 10.18
N PHE A 123 4.26 -7.97 10.47
CA PHE A 123 4.72 -7.02 9.48
C PHE A 123 6.21 -6.68 9.64
N SER A 124 6.86 -6.48 8.49
CA SER A 124 8.25 -6.02 8.43
C SER A 124 8.32 -4.52 8.77
N HIS A 125 9.45 -4.08 9.31
CA HIS A 125 9.79 -2.66 9.39
C HIS A 125 10.14 -2.04 8.03
N ARG A 126 10.38 -2.88 7.01
CA ARG A 126 10.62 -2.43 5.64
C ARG A 126 9.30 -2.33 4.90
N CYS A 127 9.20 -1.31 4.05
CA CYS A 127 8.02 -1.11 3.19
C CYS A 127 8.44 -0.66 1.79
N VAL A 128 7.49 -0.72 0.87
CA VAL A 128 7.64 -0.20 -0.49
C VAL A 128 6.68 0.97 -0.67
N ASP A 129 7.22 2.16 -0.86
CA ASP A 129 6.43 3.38 -1.08
C ASP A 129 6.53 3.84 -2.53
N THR A 130 5.41 3.79 -3.23
CA THR A 130 5.35 4.22 -4.64
C THR A 130 5.57 5.72 -4.78
N SER A 131 5.22 6.55 -3.81
CA SER A 131 5.48 8.00 -3.82
C SER A 131 6.98 8.29 -3.82
N THR A 132 7.74 7.55 -3.00
CA THR A 132 9.20 7.64 -2.94
C THR A 132 9.86 7.19 -4.25
N ILE A 133 9.35 6.09 -4.86
CA ILE A 133 9.85 5.62 -6.17
C ILE A 133 9.60 6.66 -7.24
N LEU A 134 8.42 7.26 -7.30
CA LEU A 134 8.09 8.31 -8.26
C LEU A 134 8.97 9.54 -8.08
N TYR A 135 9.22 9.94 -6.84
CA TYR A 135 10.11 11.06 -6.54
C TYR A 135 11.56 10.78 -6.97
N TYR A 136 12.05 9.57 -6.73
CA TYR A 136 13.36 9.13 -7.21
C TYR A 136 13.44 9.17 -8.75
N LEU A 137 12.42 8.71 -9.47
CA LEU A 137 12.39 8.77 -10.93
C LEU A 137 12.36 10.20 -11.45
N TYR A 138 11.71 11.13 -10.75
CA TYR A 138 11.76 12.56 -11.05
C TYR A 138 13.16 13.14 -10.84
N LEU A 139 13.80 12.88 -9.70
CA LEU A 139 15.14 13.37 -9.40
C LEU A 139 16.21 12.87 -10.39
N THR A 140 16.03 11.65 -10.91
CA THR A 140 16.93 11.07 -11.92
C THR A 140 16.60 11.49 -13.35
N GLY A 141 15.65 12.41 -13.56
CA GLY A 141 15.23 12.89 -14.87
C GLY A 141 14.45 11.87 -15.72
N ARG A 142 14.06 10.74 -15.13
CA ARG A 142 13.24 9.73 -15.82
C ARG A 142 11.76 10.10 -15.87
N LEU A 143 11.29 10.94 -14.96
CA LEU A 143 10.00 11.62 -15.03
C LEU A 143 10.24 13.11 -15.27
N LYS A 144 9.52 13.69 -16.24
CA LYS A 144 9.61 15.10 -16.57
C LYS A 144 8.84 16.00 -15.60
N ARG A 145 7.96 15.43 -14.82
CA ARG A 145 7.07 16.15 -13.90
C ARG A 145 7.06 15.45 -12.55
N LYS A 146 7.06 16.22 -11.46
CA LYS A 146 6.92 15.72 -10.10
C LYS A 146 5.47 15.27 -9.90
N LEU A 147 5.28 14.01 -9.54
CA LEU A 147 3.98 13.41 -9.23
C LEU A 147 3.89 13.25 -7.71
N THR A 148 3.07 14.08 -7.05
CA THR A 148 2.99 14.11 -5.58
C THR A 148 1.73 13.45 -5.04
N ALA A 149 0.65 13.48 -5.81
CA ALA A 149 -0.60 12.83 -5.46
C ALA A 149 -0.74 11.50 -6.21
N SER A 150 -1.38 10.51 -5.59
CA SER A 150 -1.67 9.22 -6.22
C SER A 150 -2.46 9.38 -7.51
N GLN A 151 -3.46 10.28 -7.54
CA GLN A 151 -4.26 10.56 -8.74
C GLN A 151 -3.39 11.03 -9.90
N ASP A 152 -2.48 11.99 -9.67
CA ASP A 152 -1.56 12.46 -10.72
C ASP A 152 -0.73 11.31 -11.31
N ALA A 153 -0.31 10.37 -10.46
CA ALA A 153 0.44 9.21 -10.90
C ALA A 153 -0.44 8.23 -11.69
N PHE A 154 -1.66 7.96 -11.22
CA PHE A 154 -2.59 7.09 -11.94
C PHE A 154 -2.91 7.64 -13.33
N ASP A 155 -3.20 8.93 -13.45
CA ASP A 155 -3.49 9.58 -14.72
C ASP A 155 -2.27 9.58 -15.65
N TYR A 156 -1.09 9.93 -15.13
CA TYR A 156 0.15 9.96 -15.92
C TYR A 156 0.52 8.60 -16.51
N PHE A 157 0.33 7.53 -15.74
CA PHE A 157 0.65 6.17 -16.18
C PHE A 157 -0.54 5.44 -16.81
N GLY A 158 -1.70 6.08 -16.95
CA GLY A 158 -2.92 5.47 -17.50
C GLY A 158 -3.35 4.25 -16.68
N VAL A 159 -3.34 4.36 -15.34
CA VAL A 159 -3.85 3.33 -14.44
C VAL A 159 -5.34 3.52 -14.23
N PRO A 160 -6.19 2.56 -14.61
CA PRO A 160 -7.63 2.68 -14.35
C PRO A 160 -7.91 2.56 -12.84
N VAL A 161 -8.67 3.52 -12.31
CA VAL A 161 -9.13 3.51 -10.92
C VAL A 161 -10.62 3.23 -10.90
N GLN A 162 -11.01 2.13 -10.28
CA GLN A 162 -12.40 1.80 -10.00
C GLN A 162 -12.65 1.99 -8.50
N GLY A 163 -13.69 2.72 -8.13
CA GLY A 163 -13.98 3.00 -6.73
C GLY A 163 -12.95 3.96 -6.09
N ARG A 164 -12.69 5.09 -6.74
CA ARG A 164 -11.84 6.15 -6.18
C ARG A 164 -12.39 6.62 -4.83
N HIS A 165 -11.49 6.88 -3.89
CA HIS A 165 -11.81 7.17 -2.49
C HIS A 165 -12.52 6.01 -1.77
N THR A 166 -12.20 4.79 -2.16
CA THR A 166 -12.38 3.59 -1.33
C THR A 166 -11.01 2.98 -1.12
N ALA A 167 -10.73 2.48 0.06
CA ALA A 167 -9.43 1.85 0.36
C ALA A 167 -9.09 0.76 -0.67
N LEU A 168 -10.05 -0.07 -1.05
CA LEU A 168 -9.81 -1.14 -2.02
C LEU A 168 -9.50 -0.60 -3.43
N GLY A 169 -10.23 0.41 -3.90
CA GLY A 169 -10.00 1.03 -5.20
C GLY A 169 -8.59 1.62 -5.32
N ASP A 170 -8.15 2.32 -4.30
CA ASP A 170 -6.86 2.99 -4.26
C ASP A 170 -5.70 2.00 -4.06
N ALA A 171 -5.85 0.97 -3.22
CA ALA A 171 -4.87 -0.11 -3.08
C ALA A 171 -4.67 -0.89 -4.40
N LEU A 172 -5.76 -1.24 -5.11
CA LEU A 172 -5.71 -1.91 -6.41
C LEU A 172 -5.02 -1.04 -7.47
N ALA A 173 -5.35 0.25 -7.52
CA ALA A 173 -4.70 1.19 -8.44
C ALA A 173 -3.21 1.34 -8.14
N THR A 174 -2.82 1.42 -6.87
CA THR A 174 -1.42 1.51 -6.44
C THR A 174 -0.64 0.24 -6.82
N ALA A 175 -1.21 -0.94 -6.63
CA ALA A 175 -0.59 -2.20 -7.06
C ALA A 175 -0.40 -2.29 -8.58
N ARG A 176 -1.38 -1.80 -9.38
CA ARG A 176 -1.26 -1.70 -10.84
C ARG A 176 -0.21 -0.67 -11.28
N LEU A 177 -0.16 0.48 -10.59
CA LEU A 177 0.89 1.48 -10.80
C LEU A 177 2.28 0.87 -10.59
N PHE A 178 2.46 0.14 -9.50
CA PHE A 178 3.72 -0.53 -9.19
C PHE A 178 4.14 -1.52 -10.28
N SER A 179 3.21 -2.33 -10.80
CA SER A 179 3.47 -3.24 -11.94
C SER A 179 3.95 -2.48 -13.18
N LYS A 180 3.34 -1.31 -13.47
CA LYS A 180 3.78 -0.45 -14.59
C LYS A 180 5.17 0.14 -14.37
N LEU A 181 5.49 0.59 -13.16
CA LEU A 181 6.82 1.11 -12.82
C LEU A 181 7.91 0.06 -13.01
N ILE A 182 7.69 -1.18 -12.53
CA ILE A 182 8.61 -2.31 -12.76
C ILE A 182 8.80 -2.58 -14.26
N SER A 183 7.70 -2.63 -15.01
CA SER A 183 7.72 -2.89 -16.47
C SER A 183 8.53 -1.84 -17.25
N ILE A 184 8.43 -0.55 -16.87
CA ILE A 184 9.19 0.54 -17.50
C ILE A 184 10.68 0.42 -17.20
N LEU A 185 11.03 0.07 -15.96
CA LEU A 185 12.43 -0.11 -15.58
C LEU A 185 13.07 -1.30 -16.29
N HIS A 186 12.37 -2.41 -16.43
CA HIS A 186 12.84 -3.58 -17.19
C HIS A 186 13.03 -3.29 -18.69
N ARG A 187 12.15 -2.52 -19.32
CA ARG A 187 12.28 -2.13 -20.72
C ARG A 187 13.48 -1.22 -20.97
N SER A 188 13.75 -0.31 -20.06
CA SER A 188 14.90 0.60 -20.12
C SER A 188 16.23 -0.14 -20.03
N SER A 189 16.28 -1.30 -19.36
CA SER A 189 17.50 -2.11 -19.25
C SER A 189 17.78 -2.95 -20.50
N LYS A 190 16.76 -3.34 -21.27
CA LYS A 190 16.92 -4.15 -22.51
C LYS A 190 17.40 -3.34 -23.73
N GLY A 191 17.29 -2.02 -23.70
CA GLY A 191 17.69 -1.14 -24.82
C GLY A 191 19.15 -0.66 -24.77
N ARG A 192 19.91 -0.98 -23.73
CA ARG A 192 21.34 -0.66 -23.61
C ARG A 192 22.15 -1.95 -23.66
N SER A 193 22.88 -2.16 -24.76
CA SER A 193 23.70 -3.36 -25.00
C SER A 193 24.91 -3.51 -24.05
N SER A 194 25.01 -2.73 -23.00
CA SER A 194 26.11 -2.73 -22.01
C SER A 194 25.67 -2.38 -20.60
N SER A 195 24.41 -2.62 -20.22
CA SER A 195 24.01 -2.46 -18.82
C SER A 195 24.56 -3.61 -17.99
N PRO A 196 25.22 -3.35 -16.83
CA PRO A 196 25.65 -4.40 -15.93
C PRO A 196 24.43 -5.27 -15.53
N LYS A 197 24.63 -6.59 -15.50
CA LYS A 197 23.58 -7.56 -15.13
C LYS A 197 23.12 -7.38 -13.69
N ASP A 198 24.01 -6.89 -12.86
CA ASP A 198 23.81 -6.55 -11.46
C ASP A 198 24.40 -5.16 -11.18
N ILE A 199 23.79 -4.41 -10.28
CA ILE A 199 24.30 -3.09 -9.86
C ILE A 199 25.64 -3.22 -9.14
N SER A 200 25.96 -4.37 -8.51
CA SER A 200 27.23 -4.66 -7.90
C SER A 200 28.39 -4.63 -8.90
N ASP A 201 28.14 -4.91 -10.19
CA ASP A 201 29.15 -4.84 -11.25
C ASP A 201 29.67 -3.40 -11.45
N LEU A 202 28.88 -2.39 -11.08
CA LEU A 202 29.27 -0.98 -11.14
C LEU A 202 30.30 -0.58 -10.06
N PHE A 203 30.37 -1.36 -8.97
CA PHE A 203 31.21 -1.08 -7.81
C PHE A 203 32.33 -2.10 -7.63
N ALA A 204 32.51 -3.03 -8.58
CA ALA A 204 33.61 -3.96 -8.57
C ALA A 204 34.94 -3.17 -8.69
N PRO A 205 35.94 -3.44 -7.84
CA PRO A 205 37.24 -2.77 -7.95
C PRO A 205 37.82 -3.06 -9.33
N GLN A 206 38.16 -2.00 -10.08
CA GLN A 206 38.87 -2.15 -11.34
C GLN A 206 40.22 -2.81 -11.03
N LYS A 207 40.42 -4.01 -11.54
CA LYS A 207 41.72 -4.66 -11.46
C LYS A 207 42.71 -3.82 -12.28
N GLY A 208 43.59 -3.09 -11.58
CA GLY A 208 44.74 -2.44 -12.17
C GLY A 208 45.78 -3.44 -12.67
#